data_d1017785e200387b30baed0889efa043
#
_entry.id   d1017785e200387b30baed0889efa043
#
_cell.length_a   1.000
_cell.length_b   1.000
_cell.length_c   1.000
_cell.angle_alpha   90.00
_cell.angle_beta   90.00
_cell.angle_gamma   90.00
#
_symmetry.space_group_name_H-M   'P 1'
#
loop_
_entity.id
_entity.type
_entity.pdbx_description
1 polymer ?
#
loop_
_entity_poly.entity_id
_entity_poly.type
_entity_poly.pdbx_seq_one_letter_code
_entity_poly.pdbx_strand_id
1 'polypeptide(L)'
;HGGMCDAFRQSIDWQFLTGGQWVSHPNGIHDYKVNITKKDDPIMEGIEDFDYYSEQYYMHVDPLNEVLATTTFKGNEVWKLEQEPGSSSGDAYTTEWLKGVEMPVAWKRRIGKGKIFYISLGHFAHELNHPQMNKIYKRGLLWASR
;
A
#
# COMPACT_ATOMS: atom_id res chain seq x y z
N HIS A 1 -6.53 -0.69 -0.87
CA HIS A 1 -6.49 -0.80 0.58
C HIS A 1 -6.90 -2.22 1.03
N GLY A 2 -7.44 -2.40 2.24
CA GLY A 2 -7.71 -3.69 2.88
C GLY A 2 -8.51 -4.70 2.09
N GLY A 3 -9.37 -4.28 1.19
CA GLY A 3 -10.17 -5.18 0.35
C GLY A 3 -9.38 -6.09 -0.58
N MET A 4 -8.11 -5.79 -0.86
CA MET A 4 -7.28 -6.62 -1.73
C MET A 4 -6.24 -7.44 -0.98
N CYS A 5 -5.41 -6.83 -0.15
CA CYS A 5 -4.28 -7.54 0.44
C CYS A 5 -4.44 -7.89 1.92
N ASP A 6 -5.38 -7.26 2.63
CA ASP A 6 -5.68 -7.57 4.02
C ASP A 6 -6.79 -8.63 4.15
N ALA A 7 -7.97 -8.39 3.58
CA ALA A 7 -9.14 -9.26 3.74
C ALA A 7 -8.88 -10.73 3.31
N PHE A 8 -7.99 -10.95 2.36
CA PHE A 8 -7.64 -12.27 1.84
C PHE A 8 -6.16 -12.62 2.08
N ARG A 9 -5.55 -12.07 3.11
CA ARG A 9 -4.12 -12.22 3.41
C ARG A 9 -3.66 -13.66 3.63
N GLN A 10 -4.56 -14.59 3.91
CA GLN A 10 -4.25 -16.01 4.10
C GLN A 10 -4.39 -16.83 2.82
N SER A 11 -4.92 -16.26 1.74
CA SER A 11 -5.09 -16.94 0.46
C SER A 11 -3.84 -16.78 -0.40
N ILE A 12 -3.11 -17.86 -0.61
CA ILE A 12 -1.88 -17.89 -1.43
C ILE A 12 -2.19 -17.48 -2.87
N ASP A 13 -3.27 -17.99 -3.45
CA ASP A 13 -3.65 -17.66 -4.83
C ASP A 13 -4.00 -16.19 -4.97
N TRP A 14 -4.68 -15.61 -3.96
CA TRP A 14 -5.01 -14.20 -3.96
C TRP A 14 -3.79 -13.31 -3.83
N GLN A 15 -2.84 -13.68 -2.95
CA GLN A 15 -1.55 -12.97 -2.81
C GLN A 15 -0.77 -13.01 -4.12
N PHE A 16 -0.72 -14.16 -4.77
CA PHE A 16 -0.06 -14.31 -6.06
C PHE A 16 -0.74 -13.44 -7.14
N LEU A 17 -2.07 -13.40 -7.17
CA LEU A 17 -2.82 -12.56 -8.11
C LEU A 17 -2.57 -11.08 -7.86
N THR A 18 -2.76 -10.60 -6.63
CA THR A 18 -2.68 -9.18 -6.28
C THR A 18 -1.26 -8.64 -6.16
N GLY A 19 -0.30 -9.53 -5.92
CA GLY A 19 1.13 -9.19 -5.78
C GLY A 19 1.53 -8.73 -4.39
N GLY A 20 0.74 -9.02 -3.35
CA GLY A 20 1.10 -8.66 -2.01
C GLY A 20 0.20 -9.22 -0.93
N GLN A 21 0.72 -9.16 0.30
CA GLN A 21 0.02 -9.56 1.52
C GLN A 21 0.20 -8.46 2.56
N TRP A 22 -0.91 -7.98 3.11
CA TRP A 22 -0.87 -7.07 4.24
C TRP A 22 -0.30 -7.78 5.49
N VAL A 23 0.55 -7.08 6.24
CA VAL A 23 1.15 -7.57 7.48
C VAL A 23 0.73 -6.70 8.65
N SER A 24 0.86 -5.38 8.53
CA SER A 24 0.52 -4.43 9.60
C SER A 24 0.39 -3.00 9.06
N HIS A 25 -0.09 -2.10 9.90
CA HIS A 25 -0.08 -0.65 9.71
C HIS A 25 0.44 0.03 10.99
N PRO A 26 1.77 0.07 11.18
CA PRO A 26 2.38 0.70 12.36
C PRO A 26 1.87 2.14 12.54
N ASN A 27 1.60 2.55 13.79
CA ASN A 27 0.95 3.81 14.16
C ASN A 27 -0.53 3.98 13.75
N GLY A 28 -1.15 3.00 13.09
CA GLY A 28 -2.50 3.19 12.56
C GLY A 28 -2.55 4.34 11.53
N ILE A 29 -3.42 5.32 11.75
CA ILE A 29 -3.58 6.48 10.85
C ILE A 29 -2.65 7.61 11.28
N HIS A 30 -1.80 8.08 10.37
CA HIS A 30 -0.85 9.16 10.61
C HIS A 30 -0.39 9.82 9.30
N ASP A 31 0.38 10.91 9.43
CA ASP A 31 0.97 11.60 8.27
C ASP A 31 2.22 10.90 7.75
N TYR A 32 2.25 10.65 6.46
CA TYR A 32 3.42 10.15 5.74
C TYR A 32 3.49 10.71 4.33
N LYS A 33 4.64 10.54 3.68
CA LYS A 33 4.84 10.95 2.29
C LYS A 33 4.69 9.79 1.34
N VAL A 34 3.99 10.01 0.23
CA VAL A 34 3.95 9.12 -0.92
C VAL A 34 4.97 9.61 -1.95
N ASN A 35 5.92 8.76 -2.29
CA ASN A 35 7.00 9.04 -3.24
C ASN A 35 6.68 8.39 -4.59
N ILE A 36 6.71 9.14 -5.66
CA ILE A 36 6.45 8.64 -7.02
C ILE A 36 7.72 8.09 -7.62
N THR A 37 7.76 6.78 -7.86
CA THR A 37 8.95 6.07 -8.34
C THR A 37 9.03 5.97 -9.87
N LYS A 38 7.87 6.04 -10.56
CA LYS A 38 7.79 5.93 -12.03
C LYS A 38 6.99 7.09 -12.62
N LYS A 39 7.62 8.28 -12.70
CA LYS A 39 6.99 9.50 -13.23
C LYS A 39 6.66 9.45 -14.72
N ASP A 40 7.32 8.56 -15.45
CA ASP A 40 7.11 8.30 -16.89
C ASP A 40 5.97 7.32 -17.17
N ASP A 41 5.41 6.68 -16.14
CA ASP A 41 4.26 5.80 -16.31
C ASP A 41 2.97 6.61 -16.54
N PRO A 42 2.12 6.23 -17.52
CA PRO A 42 0.87 6.95 -17.80
C PRO A 42 -0.09 7.09 -16.62
N ILE A 43 -0.03 6.18 -15.64
CA ILE A 43 -0.81 6.30 -14.40
C ILE A 43 -0.30 7.45 -13.54
N MET A 44 1.04 7.67 -13.53
CA MET A 44 1.72 8.64 -12.68
C MET A 44 2.04 9.98 -13.38
N GLU A 45 1.75 10.12 -14.66
CA GLU A 45 2.06 11.32 -15.43
C GLU A 45 1.54 12.61 -14.75
N GLY A 46 2.44 13.56 -14.49
CA GLY A 46 2.13 14.84 -13.86
C GLY A 46 1.67 14.72 -12.39
N ILE A 47 2.05 13.62 -11.72
CA ILE A 47 1.86 13.44 -10.28
C ILE A 47 3.24 13.59 -9.62
N GLU A 48 3.32 14.47 -8.63
CA GLU A 48 4.50 14.65 -7.80
C GLU A 48 4.32 13.96 -6.45
N ASP A 49 5.40 13.85 -5.69
CA ASP A 49 5.36 13.36 -4.32
C ASP A 49 4.41 14.20 -3.48
N PHE A 50 3.64 13.57 -2.60
CA PHE A 50 2.64 14.26 -1.81
C PHE A 50 2.52 13.72 -0.39
N ASP A 51 2.10 14.60 0.52
CA ASP A 51 1.79 14.21 1.89
C ASP A 51 0.39 13.59 1.94
N TYR A 52 0.25 12.54 2.75
CA TYR A 52 -0.99 11.79 2.88
C TYR A 52 -1.24 11.40 4.33
N TYR A 53 -2.49 11.45 4.76
CA TYR A 53 -2.92 11.09 6.10
C TYR A 53 -3.82 9.88 6.03
N SER A 54 -3.31 8.70 6.41
CA SER A 54 -4.01 7.41 6.35
C SER A 54 -3.22 6.33 7.09
N GLU A 55 -3.61 5.07 6.94
CA GLU A 55 -2.82 3.92 7.38
C GLU A 55 -1.64 3.70 6.43
N GLN A 56 -0.42 3.72 6.96
CA GLN A 56 0.79 3.33 6.23
C GLN A 56 0.99 1.82 6.35
N TYR A 57 0.77 1.08 5.26
CA TYR A 57 0.90 -0.37 5.28
C TYR A 57 2.35 -0.84 5.23
N TYR A 58 2.66 -1.82 6.09
CA TYR A 58 3.77 -2.72 5.89
C TYR A 58 3.25 -4.01 5.25
N MET A 59 3.88 -4.44 4.15
CA MET A 59 3.38 -5.55 3.32
C MET A 59 4.52 -6.48 2.91
N HIS A 60 4.21 -7.75 2.73
CA HIS A 60 5.02 -8.60 1.87
C HIS A 60 4.59 -8.36 0.43
N VAL A 61 5.56 -8.13 -0.46
CA VAL A 61 5.30 -7.75 -1.86
C VAL A 61 6.04 -8.67 -2.82
N ASP A 62 5.39 -8.99 -3.92
CA ASP A 62 5.95 -9.86 -4.96
C ASP A 62 6.97 -9.08 -5.81
N PRO A 63 8.16 -9.66 -6.11
CA PRO A 63 9.20 -9.00 -6.91
C PRO A 63 8.80 -8.75 -8.38
N LEU A 64 7.73 -9.39 -8.88
CA LEU A 64 7.21 -9.13 -10.23
C LEU A 64 6.35 -7.87 -10.32
N ASN A 65 6.08 -7.19 -9.21
CA ASN A 65 5.31 -5.95 -9.21
C ASN A 65 6.10 -4.83 -9.88
N GLU A 66 5.47 -4.15 -10.83
CA GLU A 66 5.96 -2.88 -11.34
C GLU A 66 5.51 -1.76 -10.39
N VAL A 67 6.40 -1.40 -9.46
CA VAL A 67 6.11 -0.41 -8.40
C VAL A 67 6.03 0.98 -9.01
N LEU A 68 4.96 1.70 -8.71
CA LEU A 68 4.67 3.04 -9.20
C LEU A 68 4.85 4.11 -8.12
N ALA A 69 4.61 3.76 -6.87
CA ALA A 69 4.80 4.66 -5.72
C ALA A 69 5.16 3.87 -4.46
N THR A 70 5.92 4.51 -3.58
CA THR A 70 6.37 3.97 -2.29
C THR A 70 6.06 4.94 -1.15
N THR A 71 6.16 4.46 0.08
CA THR A 71 6.32 5.28 1.28
C THR A 71 7.60 4.87 2.00
N THR A 72 8.16 5.76 2.82
CA THR A 72 9.38 5.46 3.59
C THR A 72 9.04 5.47 5.08
N PHE A 73 9.34 4.38 5.78
CA PHE A 73 9.18 4.32 7.24
C PHE A 73 10.23 5.18 7.93
N LYS A 74 9.81 5.92 8.96
CA LYS A 74 10.70 6.80 9.74
C LYS A 74 11.47 6.04 10.83
N GLY A 75 10.98 4.84 11.22
CA GLY A 75 11.56 4.01 12.27
C GLY A 75 11.15 4.44 13.68
N ASN A 76 10.15 5.29 13.80
CA ASN A 76 9.60 5.73 15.09
C ASN A 76 8.11 5.38 15.24
N GLU A 77 7.57 4.63 14.31
CA GLU A 77 6.22 4.10 14.37
C GLU A 77 6.14 3.05 15.49
N VAL A 78 4.93 2.83 16.01
CA VAL A 78 4.66 1.80 17.01
C VAL A 78 4.02 0.60 16.32
N TRP A 79 4.72 -0.53 16.33
CA TRP A 79 4.20 -1.79 15.85
C TRP A 79 3.48 -2.52 16.99
N LYS A 80 2.22 -2.82 16.77
CA LYS A 80 1.45 -3.74 17.63
C LYS A 80 1.32 -5.05 16.91
N LEU A 81 1.78 -6.14 17.52
CA LEU A 81 1.49 -7.46 16.98
C LEU A 81 -0.02 -7.67 17.03
N GLU A 82 -0.63 -7.94 15.90
CA GLU A 82 -2.02 -8.41 15.88
C GLU A 82 -2.04 -9.81 16.49
N GLN A 83 -2.72 -9.92 17.59
CA GLN A 83 -2.94 -11.21 18.24
C GLN A 83 -4.21 -11.85 17.69
N GLU A 84 -4.32 -13.17 17.88
CA GLU A 84 -5.54 -13.93 17.62
C GLU A 84 -6.76 -13.22 18.22
N PRO A 85 -7.93 -13.27 17.58
CA PRO A 85 -9.14 -12.63 18.09
C PRO A 85 -9.41 -13.01 19.55
N GLY A 86 -9.41 -12.02 20.44
CA GLY A 86 -9.64 -12.21 21.88
C GLY A 86 -8.42 -12.08 22.79
N SER A 87 -7.22 -11.85 22.26
CA SER A 87 -6.03 -11.56 23.07
C SER A 87 -5.91 -10.07 23.36
N SER A 88 -5.75 -9.71 24.63
CA SER A 88 -5.76 -8.32 25.12
C SER A 88 -4.38 -7.71 25.40
N SER A 89 -3.28 -8.37 25.08
CA SER A 89 -1.93 -7.89 25.41
C SER A 89 -0.93 -8.18 24.29
N GLY A 90 -0.86 -7.29 23.31
CA GLY A 90 0.25 -7.28 22.37
C GLY A 90 1.34 -6.33 22.86
N ASP A 91 2.57 -6.79 22.97
CA ASP A 91 3.71 -5.91 23.18
C ASP A 91 3.81 -4.92 22.01
N ALA A 92 3.97 -3.65 22.35
CA ALA A 92 4.22 -2.61 21.37
C ALA A 92 5.73 -2.45 21.19
N TYR A 93 6.19 -2.51 19.95
CA TYR A 93 7.59 -2.34 19.59
C TYR A 93 7.78 -1.06 18.77
N THR A 94 8.86 -0.34 19.03
CA THR A 94 9.28 0.72 18.09
C THR A 94 9.81 0.09 16.82
N THR A 95 9.58 0.73 15.69
CA THR A 95 9.95 0.21 14.37
C THR A 95 11.32 0.72 13.91
N GLU A 96 12.27 0.95 14.83
CA GLU A 96 13.62 1.46 14.49
C GLU A 96 14.30 0.61 13.40
N TRP A 97 14.06 -0.69 13.39
CA TRP A 97 14.51 -1.63 12.38
C TRP A 97 13.87 -1.43 10.99
N LEU A 98 12.78 -0.66 10.88
CA LEU A 98 12.18 -0.25 9.61
C LEU A 98 12.69 1.08 9.07
N LYS A 99 13.56 1.78 9.80
CA LYS A 99 14.03 3.09 9.39
C LYS A 99 14.63 3.09 7.99
N GLY A 100 14.04 3.88 7.10
CA GLY A 100 14.49 4.01 5.72
C GLY A 100 13.98 2.90 4.78
N VAL A 101 13.16 1.96 5.28
CA VAL A 101 12.54 0.95 4.41
C VAL A 101 11.51 1.62 3.50
N GLU A 102 11.70 1.48 2.19
CA GLU A 102 10.73 1.91 1.20
C GLU A 102 9.71 0.81 0.94
N MET A 103 8.46 1.11 1.23
CA MET A 103 7.35 0.18 1.09
C MET A 103 6.47 0.55 -0.10
N PRO A 104 6.26 -0.35 -1.09
CA PRO A 104 5.33 -0.13 -2.18
C PRO A 104 3.91 0.14 -1.70
N VAL A 105 3.29 1.20 -2.23
CA VAL A 105 1.88 1.56 -1.96
C VAL A 105 1.02 1.55 -3.21
N ALA A 106 1.62 1.60 -4.39
CA ALA A 106 0.91 1.42 -5.66
C ALA A 106 1.78 0.63 -6.62
N TRP A 107 1.19 -0.34 -7.29
CA TRP A 107 1.85 -1.13 -8.34
C TRP A 107 0.87 -1.63 -9.38
N LYS A 108 1.43 -2.05 -10.50
CA LYS A 108 0.71 -2.79 -11.53
C LYS A 108 1.44 -4.09 -11.85
N ARG A 109 0.73 -5.07 -12.34
CA ARG A 109 1.28 -6.34 -12.80
C ARG A 109 0.40 -6.99 -13.84
N ARG A 110 0.94 -7.99 -14.52
CA ARG A 110 0.22 -8.82 -15.49
C ARG A 110 0.35 -10.28 -15.12
N ILE A 111 -0.75 -11.01 -15.24
CA ILE A 111 -0.78 -12.47 -15.11
C ILE A 111 -1.53 -13.02 -16.32
N GLY A 112 -0.80 -13.67 -17.22
CA GLY A 112 -1.36 -14.07 -18.51
C GLY A 112 -1.87 -12.85 -19.30
N LYS A 113 -3.16 -12.83 -19.61
CA LYS A 113 -3.82 -11.70 -20.26
C LYS A 113 -4.41 -10.68 -19.27
N GLY A 114 -4.46 -11.03 -17.99
CA GLY A 114 -5.02 -10.18 -16.94
C GLY A 114 -4.10 -9.04 -16.55
N LYS A 115 -4.71 -7.93 -16.15
CA LYS A 115 -4.03 -6.74 -15.61
C LYS A 115 -4.54 -6.48 -14.20
N ILE A 116 -3.64 -6.19 -13.29
CA ILE A 116 -3.96 -5.88 -11.90
C ILE A 116 -3.29 -4.56 -11.55
N PHE A 117 -4.07 -3.64 -11.05
CA PHE A 117 -3.61 -2.42 -10.41
C PHE A 117 -3.96 -2.48 -8.93
N TYR A 118 -2.98 -2.28 -8.09
CA TYR A 118 -3.13 -2.23 -6.64
C TYR A 118 -2.75 -0.86 -6.10
N ILE A 119 -3.48 -0.42 -5.08
CA ILE A 119 -3.15 0.75 -4.28
C ILE A 119 -3.59 0.53 -2.83
N SER A 120 -2.68 0.79 -1.87
CA SER A 120 -2.95 0.68 -0.44
C SER A 120 -3.54 1.94 0.19
N LEU A 121 -3.54 3.07 -0.52
CA LEU A 121 -4.10 4.33 -0.04
C LEU A 121 -5.63 4.27 0.01
N GLY A 122 -6.25 5.01 0.93
CA GLY A 122 -7.71 5.18 0.97
C GLY A 122 -8.42 4.30 2.01
N HIS A 123 -8.10 4.48 3.29
CA HIS A 123 -8.82 3.84 4.39
C HIS A 123 -10.26 4.36 4.52
N PHE A 124 -10.44 5.66 4.45
CA PHE A 124 -11.76 6.29 4.47
C PHE A 124 -12.19 6.81 3.10
N ALA A 125 -13.49 6.82 2.84
CA ALA A 125 -14.05 7.30 1.57
C ALA A 125 -13.65 8.75 1.25
N HIS A 126 -13.52 9.63 2.25
CA HIS A 126 -13.13 11.02 2.02
C HIS A 126 -11.68 11.19 1.53
N GLU A 127 -10.80 10.24 1.82
CA GLU A 127 -9.41 10.25 1.36
C GLU A 127 -9.30 10.12 -0.17
N LEU A 128 -10.32 9.52 -0.82
CA LEU A 128 -10.42 9.47 -2.28
C LEU A 128 -10.58 10.88 -2.91
N ASN A 129 -10.90 11.90 -2.12
CA ASN A 129 -10.96 13.28 -2.58
C ASN A 129 -9.58 13.95 -2.68
N HIS A 130 -8.52 13.33 -2.17
CA HIS A 130 -7.15 13.84 -2.33
C HIS A 130 -6.80 13.90 -3.84
N PRO A 131 -6.45 15.07 -4.41
CA PRO A 131 -6.36 15.24 -5.87
C PRO A 131 -5.40 14.28 -6.56
N GLN A 132 -4.23 14.05 -5.96
CA GLN A 132 -3.21 13.15 -6.52
C GLN A 132 -3.67 11.69 -6.43
N MET A 133 -4.14 11.26 -5.26
CA MET A 133 -4.67 9.92 -5.04
C MET A 133 -5.83 9.60 -5.98
N ASN A 134 -6.76 10.52 -6.16
CA ASN A 134 -7.91 10.37 -7.05
C ASN A 134 -7.49 10.15 -8.52
N LYS A 135 -6.47 10.89 -8.99
CA LYS A 135 -5.91 10.70 -10.33
C LYS A 135 -5.29 9.31 -10.49
N ILE A 136 -4.45 8.89 -9.52
CA ILE A 136 -3.80 7.57 -9.52
C ILE A 136 -4.87 6.47 -9.57
N TYR A 137 -5.86 6.55 -8.70
CA TYR A 137 -6.94 5.57 -8.60
C TYR A 137 -7.71 5.43 -9.92
N LYS A 138 -8.19 6.54 -10.48
CA LYS A 138 -8.94 6.54 -11.75
C LYS A 138 -8.11 6.00 -12.91
N ARG A 139 -6.85 6.42 -13.05
CA ARG A 139 -5.97 5.98 -14.13
C ARG A 139 -5.60 4.50 -13.98
N GLY A 140 -5.36 4.04 -12.74
CA GLY A 140 -5.10 2.63 -12.46
C GLY A 140 -6.27 1.72 -12.83
N LEU A 141 -7.51 2.12 -12.47
CA LEU A 141 -8.73 1.41 -12.89
C LEU A 141 -8.88 1.37 -14.40
N LEU A 142 -8.68 2.50 -15.08
CA LEU A 142 -8.75 2.57 -16.54
C LEU A 142 -7.68 1.68 -17.21
N TRP A 143 -6.47 1.66 -16.66
CA TRP A 143 -5.41 0.79 -17.16
C TRP A 143 -5.74 -0.69 -16.99
N ALA A 144 -6.31 -1.08 -15.84
CA ALA A 144 -6.66 -2.47 -15.57
C ALA A 144 -7.88 -2.96 -16.39
N SER A 145 -8.76 -2.05 -16.81
CA SER A 145 -10.00 -2.38 -17.55
C SER A 145 -9.82 -2.54 -19.07
N ARG A 146 -8.65 -2.22 -19.61
CA ARG A 146 -8.37 -2.22 -21.09
C ARG A 146 -7.53 -3.42 -21.52
#